data_33f744f88157e7d536b70f5db02718a0
#
_entry.id   33f744f88157e7d536b70f5db02718a0
#
_cell.length_a   1.000
_cell.length_b   1.000
_cell.length_c   1.000
_cell.angle_alpha   90.00
_cell.angle_beta   90.00
_cell.angle_gamma   90.00
#
_symmetry.space_group_name_H-M   'P 1'
#
loop_
_entity.id
_entity.type
_entity.pdbx_description
1 polymer ?
#
loop_
_entity_poly.entity_id
_entity_poly.type
_entity_poly.pdbx_seq_one_letter_code
_entity_poly.pdbx_strand_id
1 'polypeptide(L)'
;DHGKTTLVDAMLKQSGVFRANEHVEERVMDSNDLERERGITILSKNTAVMHDGVKINILDTPGHAAFSMMRARGAQVTDIVVLVVAANDGVMPQTREAIDHAKAAKVPIIVAINKCDLPEANPDRVKQQLSDLGLMPEEWGGQTLYCEISALKRQGIDDLLDTILLQAEVLELKANPKCRAVGKVLESRIDQGRGTVATVIVEKGTLHQGDYYVAGIYSGRVRAMFDDK
;
A
#
# COMPACT_ATOMS: atom_id res chain seq x y z
N ASP A 1 2.82 -7.92 14.48
CA ASP A 1 2.83 -6.84 13.50
C ASP A 1 4.03 -7.00 12.55
N HIS A 2 3.80 -7.14 11.25
CA HIS A 2 4.86 -7.32 10.25
C HIS A 2 5.59 -6.02 9.87
N GLY A 3 5.20 -4.88 10.47
CA GLY A 3 5.86 -3.58 10.27
C GLY A 3 5.48 -2.86 8.97
N LYS A 4 4.24 -3.00 8.48
CA LYS A 4 3.76 -2.32 7.26
C LYS A 4 3.85 -0.79 7.35
N THR A 5 3.28 -0.21 8.40
CA THR A 5 3.31 1.25 8.62
C THR A 5 4.73 1.77 8.81
N THR A 6 5.60 0.99 9.49
CA THR A 6 7.03 1.31 9.62
C THR A 6 7.73 1.31 8.26
N LEU A 7 7.34 0.39 7.35
CA LEU A 7 7.87 0.36 5.99
C LEU A 7 7.43 1.61 5.20
N VAL A 8 6.16 1.99 5.28
CA VAL A 8 5.66 3.21 4.63
C VAL A 8 6.39 4.46 5.16
N ASP A 9 6.58 4.57 6.47
CA ASP A 9 7.37 5.64 7.07
C ASP A 9 8.82 5.66 6.58
N ALA A 10 9.44 4.48 6.41
CA ALA A 10 10.79 4.37 5.87
C ALA A 10 10.87 4.85 4.42
N MET A 11 9.90 4.46 3.58
CA MET A 11 9.81 4.92 2.19
C MET A 11 9.63 6.45 2.11
N LEU A 12 8.74 7.03 2.94
CA LEU A 12 8.51 8.48 2.99
C LEU A 12 9.77 9.24 3.41
N LYS A 13 10.49 8.74 4.41
CA LYS A 13 11.73 9.36 4.89
C LYS A 13 12.85 9.30 3.86
N GLN A 14 12.92 8.21 3.09
CA GLN A 14 13.98 8.00 2.10
C GLN A 14 13.71 8.79 0.81
N SER A 15 12.46 8.95 0.41
CA SER A 15 12.07 9.75 -0.77
C SER A 15 12.20 11.26 -0.59
N GLY A 16 12.67 11.74 0.56
CA GLY A 16 12.90 13.17 0.81
C GLY A 16 11.63 14.02 0.90
N VAL A 17 10.48 13.41 1.16
CA VAL A 17 9.21 14.12 1.37
C VAL A 17 9.27 15.03 2.61
N PHE A 18 10.10 14.65 3.61
CA PHE A 18 10.33 15.44 4.80
C PHE A 18 11.60 16.30 4.68
N ARG A 19 11.55 17.54 5.18
CA ARG A 19 12.73 18.41 5.26
C ARG A 19 13.77 17.83 6.22
N ALA A 20 15.05 17.99 5.93
CA ALA A 20 16.18 17.41 6.68
C ALA A 20 16.20 17.75 8.21
N ASN A 21 15.49 18.80 8.63
CA ASN A 21 15.39 19.27 10.02
C ASN A 21 13.99 19.08 10.64
N GLU A 22 13.10 18.35 9.99
CA GLU A 22 11.75 18.12 10.50
C GLU A 22 11.78 16.94 11.48
N HIS A 23 11.43 17.20 12.74
CA HIS A 23 11.30 16.16 13.76
C HIS A 23 10.04 15.34 13.44
N VAL A 24 10.21 14.31 12.64
CA VAL A 24 9.12 13.44 12.22
C VAL A 24 8.92 12.40 13.33
N GLU A 25 7.77 12.44 14.00
CA GLU A 25 7.37 11.41 14.97
C GLU A 25 7.36 10.02 14.29
N GLU A 26 7.67 8.99 15.07
CA GLU A 26 7.47 7.60 14.59
C GLU A 26 5.99 7.39 14.28
N ARG A 27 5.69 6.70 13.16
CA ARG A 27 4.33 6.45 12.66
C ARG A 27 3.59 7.73 12.23
N VAL A 28 4.20 8.51 11.37
CA VAL A 28 3.63 9.74 10.80
C VAL A 28 2.21 9.53 10.25
N MET A 29 1.95 8.34 9.72
CA MET A 29 0.65 7.99 9.15
C MET A 29 -0.42 7.69 10.21
N ASP A 30 -0.06 7.37 11.47
CA ASP A 30 -1.02 7.06 12.53
C ASP A 30 -1.48 8.35 13.24
N SER A 31 -2.39 9.08 12.58
CA SER A 31 -2.92 10.38 13.05
C SER A 31 -4.07 10.25 14.05
N ASN A 32 -4.64 9.05 14.24
CA ASN A 32 -5.75 8.82 15.14
C ASN A 32 -5.25 8.40 16.53
N ASP A 33 -5.75 9.05 17.59
CA ASP A 33 -5.35 8.76 18.97
C ASP A 33 -5.52 7.28 19.34
N LEU A 34 -6.57 6.61 18.83
CA LEU A 34 -6.81 5.18 19.04
C LEU A 34 -5.76 4.30 18.33
N GLU A 35 -5.27 4.71 17.17
CA GLU A 35 -4.21 3.99 16.44
C GLU A 35 -2.88 4.11 17.19
N ARG A 36 -2.58 5.30 17.70
CA ARG A 36 -1.39 5.57 18.51
C ARG A 36 -1.41 4.80 19.81
N GLU A 37 -2.53 4.80 20.53
CA GLU A 37 -2.71 4.10 21.80
C GLU A 37 -2.59 2.59 21.64
N ARG A 38 -3.22 2.01 20.62
CA ARG A 38 -3.24 0.56 20.35
C ARG A 38 -2.08 0.05 19.53
N GLY A 39 -1.33 0.95 18.89
CA GLY A 39 -0.22 0.59 18.01
C GLY A 39 -0.61 -0.19 16.76
N ILE A 40 -1.85 -0.04 16.28
CA ILE A 40 -2.39 -0.71 15.09
C ILE A 40 -3.03 0.30 14.15
N THR A 41 -2.87 0.09 12.84
CA THR A 41 -3.59 0.85 11.81
C THR A 41 -5.05 0.41 11.77
N ILE A 42 -5.98 1.35 11.84
CA ILE A 42 -7.44 1.11 11.82
C ILE A 42 -8.04 1.59 10.49
N LEU A 43 -7.57 2.72 9.97
CA LEU A 43 -8.04 3.30 8.72
C LEU A 43 -7.04 3.03 7.58
N SER A 44 -7.55 2.80 6.38
CA SER A 44 -6.69 2.81 5.18
C SER A 44 -6.07 4.19 5.00
N LYS A 45 -4.78 4.22 4.70
CA LYS A 45 -4.04 5.47 4.52
C LYS A 45 -3.47 5.52 3.12
N ASN A 46 -3.62 6.69 2.50
CA ASN A 46 -3.10 6.95 1.18
C ASN A 46 -1.96 7.96 1.28
N THR A 47 -0.86 7.67 0.64
CA THR A 47 0.30 8.56 0.54
C THR A 47 1.01 8.32 -0.78
N ALA A 48 2.02 9.13 -1.09
CA ALA A 48 2.82 8.95 -2.28
C ALA A 48 4.29 9.23 -2.01
N VAL A 49 5.15 8.49 -2.67
CA VAL A 49 6.60 8.72 -2.70
C VAL A 49 7.06 8.96 -4.13
N MET A 50 8.13 9.73 -4.27
CA MET A 50 8.81 9.92 -5.56
C MET A 50 10.07 9.07 -5.58
N HIS A 51 10.20 8.21 -6.59
CA HIS A 51 11.39 7.40 -6.82
C HIS A 51 11.73 7.42 -8.31
N ASP A 52 12.96 7.76 -8.67
CA ASP A 52 13.44 7.91 -10.05
C ASP A 52 12.53 8.73 -10.98
N GLY A 53 11.93 9.81 -10.43
CA GLY A 53 11.01 10.67 -11.15
C GLY A 53 9.60 10.11 -11.36
N VAL A 54 9.31 8.92 -10.84
CA VAL A 54 8.00 8.30 -10.88
C VAL A 54 7.28 8.49 -9.54
N LYS A 55 6.01 8.88 -9.58
CA LYS A 55 5.16 8.95 -8.38
C LYS A 55 4.56 7.57 -8.11
N ILE A 56 4.90 6.99 -6.97
CA ILE A 56 4.34 5.74 -6.46
C ILE A 56 3.29 6.08 -5.41
N ASN A 57 2.03 5.83 -5.70
CA ASN A 57 0.95 5.99 -4.73
C ASN A 57 0.86 4.74 -3.85
N ILE A 58 0.87 4.92 -2.54
CA ILE A 58 0.87 3.85 -1.56
C ILE A 58 -0.45 3.86 -0.80
N LEU A 59 -1.13 2.71 -0.79
CA LEU A 59 -2.31 2.47 0.02
C LEU A 59 -1.96 1.51 1.16
N ASP A 60 -1.74 2.04 2.36
CA ASP A 60 -1.55 1.21 3.56
C ASP A 60 -2.91 0.73 4.07
N THR A 61 -3.05 -0.58 4.23
CA THR A 61 -4.28 -1.21 4.71
C THR A 61 -4.05 -1.86 6.08
N PRO A 62 -5.05 -1.79 6.98
CA PRO A 62 -4.96 -2.41 8.29
C PRO A 62 -4.65 -3.91 8.21
N GLY A 63 -3.70 -4.39 9.05
CA GLY A 63 -3.31 -5.80 9.10
C GLY A 63 -4.23 -6.69 9.94
N HIS A 64 -5.10 -6.11 10.79
CA HIS A 64 -5.95 -6.87 11.69
C HIS A 64 -7.08 -7.62 10.95
N ALA A 65 -7.44 -8.82 11.43
CA ALA A 65 -8.46 -9.68 10.81
C ALA A 65 -9.82 -8.98 10.60
N ALA A 66 -10.22 -8.11 11.53
CA ALA A 66 -11.47 -7.34 11.43
C ALA A 66 -11.60 -6.46 10.18
N PHE A 67 -10.48 -6.14 9.50
CA PHE A 67 -10.44 -5.24 8.35
C PHE A 67 -10.23 -5.97 7.00
N SER A 68 -10.67 -7.22 6.90
CA SER A 68 -10.57 -8.05 5.70
C SER A 68 -11.12 -7.37 4.44
N MET A 69 -12.30 -6.76 4.54
CA MET A 69 -12.94 -6.05 3.43
C MET A 69 -12.14 -4.83 2.94
N MET A 70 -11.39 -4.17 3.83
CA MET A 70 -10.51 -3.06 3.42
C MET A 70 -9.32 -3.57 2.59
N ARG A 71 -8.72 -4.72 2.98
CA ARG A 71 -7.66 -5.37 2.21
C ARG A 71 -8.16 -5.84 0.85
N ALA A 72 -9.33 -6.48 0.80
CA ALA A 72 -9.95 -6.92 -0.46
C ALA A 72 -10.19 -5.74 -1.40
N ARG A 73 -10.73 -4.63 -0.88
CA ARG A 73 -10.97 -3.42 -1.66
C ARG A 73 -9.66 -2.76 -2.10
N GLY A 74 -8.66 -2.70 -1.22
CA GLY A 74 -7.32 -2.21 -1.54
C GLY A 74 -6.72 -2.97 -2.73
N ALA A 75 -6.72 -4.29 -2.69
CA ALA A 75 -6.22 -5.13 -3.78
C ALA A 75 -6.95 -4.89 -5.12
N GLN A 76 -8.26 -4.60 -5.10
CA GLN A 76 -9.04 -4.34 -6.32
C GLN A 76 -8.78 -2.98 -6.97
N VAL A 77 -8.17 -2.04 -6.26
CA VAL A 77 -7.95 -0.67 -6.74
C VAL A 77 -6.49 -0.36 -7.02
N THR A 78 -5.58 -1.27 -6.67
CA THR A 78 -4.13 -1.12 -6.85
C THR A 78 -3.63 -1.93 -8.04
N ASP A 79 -2.50 -1.53 -8.61
CA ASP A 79 -1.85 -2.21 -9.73
C ASP A 79 -0.88 -3.29 -9.25
N ILE A 80 -0.29 -3.13 -8.07
CA ILE A 80 0.67 -4.04 -7.46
C ILE A 80 0.37 -4.15 -5.96
N VAL A 81 0.48 -5.36 -5.41
CA VAL A 81 0.38 -5.61 -3.98
C VAL A 81 1.76 -5.90 -3.41
N VAL A 82 2.19 -5.13 -2.42
CA VAL A 82 3.39 -5.46 -1.62
C VAL A 82 2.95 -6.20 -0.37
N LEU A 83 3.29 -7.49 -0.32
CA LEU A 83 2.99 -8.37 0.82
C LEU A 83 4.14 -8.32 1.82
N VAL A 84 3.92 -7.67 2.95
CA VAL A 84 4.94 -7.55 4.01
C VAL A 84 4.84 -8.71 4.98
N VAL A 85 5.92 -9.48 5.15
CA VAL A 85 6.01 -10.61 6.07
C VAL A 85 7.25 -10.45 6.95
N ALA A 86 7.09 -10.57 8.26
CA ALA A 86 8.23 -10.48 9.17
C ALA A 86 9.04 -11.79 9.16
N ALA A 87 10.36 -11.67 9.03
CA ALA A 87 11.28 -12.81 8.94
C ALA A 87 11.31 -13.70 10.19
N ASN A 88 11.01 -13.13 11.36
CA ASN A 88 10.94 -13.85 12.64
C ASN A 88 9.60 -14.56 12.84
N ASP A 89 8.48 -13.93 12.42
CA ASP A 89 7.12 -14.44 12.68
C ASP A 89 6.68 -15.47 11.61
N GLY A 90 7.08 -15.26 10.35
CA GLY A 90 6.67 -16.10 9.23
C GLY A 90 5.25 -15.80 8.74
N VAL A 91 4.66 -16.77 8.04
CA VAL A 91 3.33 -16.63 7.43
C VAL A 91 2.24 -16.82 8.48
N MET A 92 1.45 -15.78 8.70
CA MET A 92 0.33 -15.72 9.62
C MET A 92 -1.03 -15.93 8.89
N PRO A 93 -2.13 -16.23 9.59
CA PRO A 93 -3.44 -16.36 8.95
C PRO A 93 -3.85 -15.15 8.10
N GLN A 94 -3.56 -13.93 8.58
CA GLN A 94 -3.84 -12.68 7.86
C GLN A 94 -2.99 -12.54 6.58
N THR A 95 -1.79 -13.13 6.57
CA THR A 95 -0.93 -13.18 5.38
C THR A 95 -1.57 -14.03 4.29
N ARG A 96 -2.12 -15.20 4.64
CA ARG A 96 -2.84 -16.07 3.71
C ARG A 96 -4.05 -15.39 3.11
N GLU A 97 -4.85 -14.73 3.94
CA GLU A 97 -6.00 -13.95 3.52
C GLU A 97 -5.61 -12.81 2.54
N ALA A 98 -4.54 -12.09 2.83
CA ALA A 98 -4.05 -11.04 1.93
C ALA A 98 -3.60 -11.59 0.56
N ILE A 99 -2.97 -12.78 0.53
CA ILE A 99 -2.62 -13.49 -0.70
C ILE A 99 -3.88 -13.86 -1.49
N ASP A 100 -4.91 -14.39 -0.82
CA ASP A 100 -6.16 -14.78 -1.46
C ASP A 100 -6.87 -13.57 -2.07
N HIS A 101 -6.90 -12.42 -1.39
CA HIS A 101 -7.46 -11.19 -1.92
C HIS A 101 -6.69 -10.66 -3.14
N ALA A 102 -5.36 -10.68 -3.11
CA ALA A 102 -4.54 -10.25 -4.25
C ALA A 102 -4.72 -11.18 -5.46
N LYS A 103 -4.76 -12.50 -5.23
CA LYS A 103 -5.03 -13.50 -6.28
C LYS A 103 -6.44 -13.35 -6.86
N ALA A 104 -7.45 -13.13 -6.03
CA ALA A 104 -8.82 -12.89 -6.47
C ALA A 104 -8.95 -11.61 -7.32
N ALA A 105 -8.19 -10.58 -6.98
CA ALA A 105 -8.09 -9.34 -7.74
C ALA A 105 -7.21 -9.47 -8.99
N LYS A 106 -6.47 -10.57 -9.15
CA LYS A 106 -5.51 -10.81 -10.24
C LYS A 106 -4.40 -9.75 -10.32
N VAL A 107 -3.97 -9.25 -9.17
CA VAL A 107 -2.92 -8.26 -9.05
C VAL A 107 -1.60 -8.96 -8.72
N PRO A 108 -0.47 -8.60 -9.36
CA PRO A 108 0.83 -9.18 -9.04
C PRO A 108 1.24 -8.86 -7.61
N ILE A 109 1.94 -9.81 -6.99
CA ILE A 109 2.39 -9.72 -5.61
C ILE A 109 3.92 -9.63 -5.61
N ILE A 110 4.46 -8.59 -4.96
CA ILE A 110 5.84 -8.49 -4.55
C ILE A 110 5.91 -8.81 -3.06
N VAL A 111 6.85 -9.65 -2.65
CA VAL A 111 7.03 -10.02 -1.24
C VAL A 111 8.16 -9.20 -0.63
N ALA A 112 7.85 -8.46 0.42
CA ALA A 112 8.83 -7.77 1.25
C ALA A 112 8.99 -8.53 2.58
N ILE A 113 10.10 -9.26 2.73
CA ILE A 113 10.47 -9.93 3.97
C ILE A 113 11.12 -8.89 4.88
N ASN A 114 10.40 -8.46 5.90
CA ASN A 114 10.81 -7.40 6.81
C ASN A 114 11.43 -7.95 8.10
N LYS A 115 12.11 -7.08 8.85
CA LYS A 115 12.80 -7.39 10.10
C LYS A 115 13.99 -8.36 9.91
N CYS A 116 14.66 -8.31 8.76
CA CYS A 116 15.84 -9.14 8.48
C CYS A 116 17.06 -8.78 9.36
N ASP A 117 16.97 -7.68 10.09
CA ASP A 117 17.98 -7.23 11.05
C ASP A 117 17.94 -7.95 12.41
N LEU A 118 16.88 -8.71 12.69
CA LEU A 118 16.73 -9.43 13.94
C LEU A 118 17.56 -10.74 13.97
N PRO A 119 18.14 -11.11 15.12
CA PRO A 119 18.94 -12.36 15.24
C PRO A 119 18.16 -13.63 14.90
N GLU A 120 16.85 -13.64 15.18
CA GLU A 120 15.93 -14.74 14.89
C GLU A 120 15.32 -14.70 13.50
N ALA A 121 15.74 -13.75 12.64
CA ALA A 121 15.25 -13.65 11.28
C ALA A 121 15.60 -14.90 10.47
N ASN A 122 14.64 -15.45 9.77
CA ASN A 122 14.81 -16.58 8.87
C ASN A 122 14.04 -16.36 7.56
N PRO A 123 14.61 -15.61 6.60
CA PRO A 123 13.99 -15.34 5.31
C PRO A 123 13.70 -16.62 4.50
N ASP A 124 14.58 -17.62 4.53
CA ASP A 124 14.40 -18.85 3.78
C ASP A 124 13.19 -19.64 4.24
N ARG A 125 12.92 -19.68 5.55
CA ARG A 125 11.70 -20.27 6.09
C ARG A 125 10.45 -19.56 5.57
N VAL A 126 10.47 -18.23 5.45
CA VAL A 126 9.35 -17.43 4.92
C VAL A 126 9.16 -17.72 3.43
N LYS A 127 10.27 -17.77 2.64
CA LYS A 127 10.23 -18.11 1.21
C LYS A 127 9.61 -19.51 1.01
N GLN A 128 10.00 -20.50 1.82
CA GLN A 128 9.43 -21.85 1.79
C GLN A 128 7.92 -21.84 2.05
N GLN A 129 7.48 -21.19 3.13
CA GLN A 129 6.07 -21.12 3.51
C GLN A 129 5.21 -20.42 2.46
N LEU A 130 5.72 -19.38 1.80
CA LEU A 130 5.03 -18.66 0.75
C LEU A 130 5.01 -19.44 -0.57
N SER A 131 6.06 -20.21 -0.85
CA SER A 131 6.14 -21.12 -1.98
C SER A 131 5.04 -22.18 -1.92
N ASP A 132 4.76 -22.74 -0.73
CA ASP A 132 3.66 -23.68 -0.48
C ASP A 132 2.28 -23.05 -0.75
N LEU A 133 2.20 -21.71 -0.69
CA LEU A 133 1.00 -20.95 -1.02
C LEU A 133 0.96 -20.48 -2.49
N GLY A 134 1.91 -20.95 -3.32
CA GLY A 134 1.99 -20.64 -4.75
C GLY A 134 2.64 -19.30 -5.07
N LEU A 135 3.44 -18.76 -4.16
CA LEU A 135 4.29 -17.58 -4.36
C LEU A 135 5.76 -18.04 -4.39
N MET A 136 6.13 -18.79 -5.42
CA MET A 136 7.50 -19.31 -5.56
C MET A 136 8.45 -18.18 -5.99
N PRO A 137 9.61 -18.00 -5.31
CA PRO A 137 10.64 -17.03 -5.70
C PRO A 137 11.18 -17.28 -7.11
N GLU A 138 11.60 -16.21 -7.79
CA GLU A 138 12.30 -16.34 -9.09
C GLU A 138 13.58 -17.17 -8.98
N GLU A 139 14.32 -17.04 -7.89
CA GLU A 139 15.54 -17.83 -7.58
C GLU A 139 15.29 -19.34 -7.62
N TRP A 140 14.05 -19.77 -7.36
CA TRP A 140 13.64 -21.19 -7.38
C TRP A 140 12.83 -21.55 -8.63
N GLY A 141 12.85 -20.68 -9.65
CA GLY A 141 12.14 -20.89 -10.91
C GLY A 141 10.68 -20.45 -10.90
N GLY A 142 10.26 -19.67 -9.91
CA GLY A 142 8.93 -19.04 -9.84
C GLY A 142 8.85 -17.72 -10.59
N GLN A 143 7.83 -16.92 -10.27
CA GLN A 143 7.56 -15.63 -10.89
C GLN A 143 7.35 -14.51 -9.86
N THR A 144 7.53 -14.80 -8.58
CA THR A 144 7.29 -13.82 -7.50
C THR A 144 8.59 -13.15 -7.12
N LEU A 145 8.59 -11.81 -7.14
CA LEU A 145 9.71 -10.98 -6.72
C LEU A 145 9.77 -10.91 -5.19
N TYR A 146 10.96 -11.06 -4.64
CA TYR A 146 11.21 -11.01 -3.21
C TYR A 146 12.27 -9.97 -2.89
N CYS A 147 12.01 -9.16 -1.85
CA CYS A 147 12.96 -8.20 -1.30
C CYS A 147 13.13 -8.47 0.19
N GLU A 148 14.38 -8.60 0.65
CA GLU A 148 14.72 -8.71 2.07
C GLU A 148 15.04 -7.32 2.61
N ILE A 149 14.29 -6.88 3.63
CA ILE A 149 14.36 -5.51 4.11
C ILE A 149 14.43 -5.42 5.63
N SER A 150 14.91 -4.29 6.11
CA SER A 150 14.67 -3.82 7.47
C SER A 150 14.09 -2.41 7.43
N ALA A 151 12.78 -2.31 7.62
CA ALA A 151 12.11 -1.01 7.65
C ALA A 151 12.66 -0.11 8.78
N LEU A 152 12.98 -0.70 9.93
CA LEU A 152 13.53 0.03 11.08
C LEU A 152 14.92 0.61 10.78
N LYS A 153 15.79 -0.17 10.15
CA LYS A 153 17.16 0.24 9.78
C LYS A 153 17.24 0.89 8.40
N ARG A 154 16.12 0.97 7.67
CA ARG A 154 16.03 1.49 6.30
C ARG A 154 16.97 0.78 5.31
N GLN A 155 17.13 -0.52 5.47
CA GLN A 155 17.94 -1.36 4.58
C GLN A 155 17.03 -2.04 3.55
N GLY A 156 17.46 -2.11 2.28
CA GLY A 156 16.74 -2.76 1.18
C GLY A 156 15.47 -2.01 0.72
N ILE A 157 15.26 -0.75 1.15
CA ILE A 157 14.08 0.04 0.77
C ILE A 157 14.18 0.50 -0.68
N ASP A 158 15.37 0.94 -1.13
CA ASP A 158 15.59 1.35 -2.52
C ASP A 158 15.42 0.15 -3.46
N ASP A 159 15.96 -1.01 -3.10
CA ASP A 159 15.80 -2.25 -3.88
C ASP A 159 14.32 -2.64 -4.01
N LEU A 160 13.52 -2.44 -2.96
CA LEU A 160 12.07 -2.66 -3.01
C LEU A 160 11.37 -1.66 -3.94
N LEU A 161 11.75 -0.38 -3.90
CA LEU A 161 11.17 0.64 -4.78
C LEU A 161 11.55 0.39 -6.24
N ASP A 162 12.80 0.02 -6.51
CA ASP A 162 13.27 -0.38 -7.85
C ASP A 162 12.51 -1.61 -8.37
N THR A 163 12.28 -2.60 -7.50
CA THR A 163 11.50 -3.80 -7.82
C THR A 163 10.04 -3.45 -8.17
N ILE A 164 9.43 -2.49 -7.45
CA ILE A 164 8.08 -2.00 -7.75
C ILE A 164 8.05 -1.32 -9.11
N LEU A 165 9.04 -0.47 -9.43
CA LEU A 165 9.12 0.19 -10.73
C LEU A 165 9.34 -0.80 -11.87
N LEU A 166 10.23 -1.78 -11.69
CA LEU A 166 10.45 -2.85 -12.66
C LEU A 166 9.16 -3.63 -12.94
N GLN A 167 8.41 -4.00 -11.89
CA GLN A 167 7.12 -4.68 -12.06
C GLN A 167 6.10 -3.79 -12.79
N ALA A 168 6.08 -2.48 -12.50
CA ALA A 168 5.19 -1.53 -13.16
C ALA A 168 5.52 -1.38 -14.65
N GLU A 169 6.80 -1.43 -15.04
CA GLU A 169 7.23 -1.45 -16.43
C GLU A 169 6.76 -2.71 -17.16
N VAL A 170 6.92 -3.88 -16.55
CA VAL A 170 6.45 -5.16 -17.11
C VAL A 170 4.94 -5.16 -17.32
N LEU A 171 4.18 -4.50 -16.45
CA LEU A 171 2.74 -4.36 -16.56
C LEU A 171 2.31 -3.34 -17.63
N GLU A 172 3.25 -2.55 -18.18
CA GLU A 172 2.96 -1.47 -19.11
C GLU A 172 1.80 -0.55 -18.66
N LEU A 173 1.82 -0.12 -17.41
CA LEU A 173 0.75 0.70 -16.83
C LEU A 173 0.58 2.00 -17.61
N LYS A 174 -0.60 2.18 -18.20
CA LYS A 174 -0.94 3.36 -19.04
C LYS A 174 -2.31 3.87 -18.67
N ALA A 175 -2.45 5.18 -18.56
CA ALA A 175 -3.74 5.85 -18.37
C ALA A 175 -3.92 7.00 -19.37
N ASN A 176 -5.14 7.18 -19.84
CA ASN A 176 -5.47 8.32 -20.69
C ASN A 176 -6.01 9.48 -19.84
N PRO A 177 -5.26 10.59 -19.66
CA PRO A 177 -5.72 11.72 -18.86
C PRO A 177 -6.80 12.57 -19.57
N LYS A 178 -6.96 12.44 -20.89
CA LYS A 178 -7.87 13.28 -21.69
C LYS A 178 -9.30 12.73 -21.80
N CYS A 179 -9.63 11.62 -21.13
CA CYS A 179 -11.00 11.10 -21.09
C CYS A 179 -11.75 11.57 -19.84
N ARG A 180 -13.03 11.25 -19.74
CA ARG A 180 -13.79 11.44 -18.50
C ARG A 180 -13.18 10.66 -17.37
N ALA A 181 -13.13 11.28 -16.19
CA ALA A 181 -12.58 10.63 -15.01
C ALA A 181 -13.37 9.35 -14.66
N VAL A 182 -12.65 8.27 -14.45
CA VAL A 182 -13.16 7.01 -13.90
C VAL A 182 -12.27 6.62 -12.75
N GLY A 183 -12.86 6.27 -11.63
CA GLY A 183 -12.13 5.90 -10.43
C GLY A 183 -12.96 5.02 -9.51
N LYS A 184 -12.34 4.59 -8.43
CA LYS A 184 -12.95 3.75 -7.41
C LYS A 184 -12.98 4.47 -6.07
N VAL A 185 -14.11 4.37 -5.38
CA VAL A 185 -14.26 4.90 -4.02
C VAL A 185 -13.68 3.88 -3.04
N LEU A 186 -12.65 4.29 -2.30
CA LEU A 186 -12.04 3.48 -1.25
C LEU A 186 -12.90 3.46 0.00
N GLU A 187 -13.22 4.66 0.48
CA GLU A 187 -14.02 4.87 1.69
C GLU A 187 -14.81 6.17 1.58
N SER A 188 -15.83 6.28 2.39
CA SER A 188 -16.57 7.52 2.55
C SER A 188 -16.93 7.72 4.02
N ARG A 189 -16.91 8.98 4.46
CA ARG A 189 -17.27 9.36 5.84
C ARG A 189 -18.03 10.65 5.86
N ILE A 190 -18.77 10.88 6.93
CA ILE A 190 -19.40 12.16 7.19
C ILE A 190 -18.45 12.96 8.09
N ASP A 191 -17.97 14.07 7.58
CA ASP A 191 -17.14 15.03 8.31
C ASP A 191 -18.04 16.16 8.83
N GLN A 192 -17.87 16.56 10.11
CA GLN A 192 -18.74 17.54 10.76
C GLN A 192 -18.66 18.94 10.13
N GLY A 193 -17.53 19.28 9.47
CA GLY A 193 -17.33 20.58 8.82
C GLY A 193 -17.51 20.57 7.30
N ARG A 194 -17.20 19.44 6.66
CA ARG A 194 -17.13 19.29 5.20
C ARG A 194 -18.30 18.51 4.62
N GLY A 195 -19.12 17.87 5.45
CA GLY A 195 -20.20 16.99 5.03
C GLY A 195 -19.69 15.62 4.57
N THR A 196 -20.29 15.05 3.54
CA THR A 196 -19.83 13.75 3.01
C THR A 196 -18.53 13.92 2.24
N VAL A 197 -17.49 13.26 2.71
CA VAL A 197 -16.15 13.18 2.10
C VAL A 197 -15.89 11.75 1.66
N ALA A 198 -15.37 11.58 0.45
CA ALA A 198 -14.99 10.28 -0.09
C ALA A 198 -13.55 10.31 -0.56
N THR A 199 -12.78 9.25 -0.24
CA THR A 199 -11.46 9.00 -0.79
C THR A 199 -11.63 8.23 -2.10
N VAL A 200 -11.12 8.78 -3.19
CA VAL A 200 -11.27 8.24 -4.54
C VAL A 200 -9.92 8.05 -5.18
N ILE A 201 -9.67 6.88 -5.74
CA ILE A 201 -8.54 6.64 -6.65
C ILE A 201 -9.05 6.85 -8.08
N VAL A 202 -8.45 7.81 -8.80
CA VAL A 202 -8.74 8.06 -10.20
C VAL A 202 -7.85 7.15 -11.05
N GLU A 203 -8.45 6.18 -11.76
CA GLU A 203 -7.73 5.21 -12.60
C GLU A 203 -7.43 5.75 -13.99
N LYS A 204 -8.31 6.60 -14.53
CA LYS A 204 -8.14 7.26 -15.83
C LYS A 204 -8.93 8.54 -15.92
N GLY A 205 -8.56 9.39 -16.88
CA GLY A 205 -9.16 10.69 -17.04
C GLY A 205 -8.66 11.71 -16.02
N THR A 206 -9.24 12.89 -16.04
CA THR A 206 -8.95 13.97 -15.08
C THR A 206 -10.25 14.42 -14.44
N LEU A 207 -10.29 14.45 -13.11
CA LEU A 207 -11.40 14.95 -12.32
C LEU A 207 -11.14 16.39 -11.94
N HIS A 208 -12.15 17.26 -12.09
CA HIS A 208 -12.06 18.67 -11.72
C HIS A 208 -13.11 19.03 -10.68
N GLN A 209 -12.81 20.06 -9.91
CA GLN A 209 -13.83 20.68 -9.06
C GLN A 209 -14.98 21.22 -9.94
N GLY A 210 -16.19 20.90 -9.54
CA GLY A 210 -17.38 21.26 -10.30
C GLY A 210 -17.89 20.18 -11.26
N ASP A 211 -17.13 19.12 -11.51
CA ASP A 211 -17.56 18.00 -12.36
C ASP A 211 -18.75 17.26 -11.73
N TYR A 212 -19.63 16.75 -12.60
CA TYR A 212 -20.69 15.85 -12.17
C TYR A 212 -20.16 14.42 -12.11
N TYR A 213 -20.56 13.69 -11.06
CA TYR A 213 -20.20 12.30 -10.89
C TYR A 213 -21.41 11.39 -10.72
N VAL A 214 -21.22 10.13 -11.03
CA VAL A 214 -22.14 9.02 -10.72
C VAL A 214 -21.33 7.95 -9.98
N ALA A 215 -21.78 7.56 -8.79
CA ALA A 215 -21.16 6.52 -7.96
C ALA A 215 -22.25 5.52 -7.53
N GLY A 216 -22.34 4.37 -8.24
CA GLY A 216 -23.42 3.42 -8.07
C GLY A 216 -24.77 4.04 -8.45
N ILE A 217 -25.70 4.12 -7.50
CA ILE A 217 -27.02 4.73 -7.67
C ILE A 217 -27.06 6.23 -7.33
N TYR A 218 -25.94 6.78 -6.85
CA TYR A 218 -25.86 8.17 -6.42
C TYR A 218 -25.20 9.04 -7.48
N SER A 219 -25.68 10.25 -7.62
CA SER A 219 -25.09 11.28 -8.47
C SER A 219 -24.91 12.58 -7.69
N GLY A 220 -23.98 13.40 -8.12
CA GLY A 220 -23.72 14.67 -7.48
C GLY A 220 -22.70 15.51 -8.25
N ARG A 221 -22.26 16.59 -7.60
CA ARG A 221 -21.25 17.49 -8.12
C ARG A 221 -20.08 17.58 -7.16
N VAL A 222 -18.85 17.53 -7.68
CA VAL A 222 -17.63 17.69 -6.90
C VAL A 222 -17.56 19.13 -6.37
N ARG A 223 -17.66 19.30 -5.06
CA ARG A 223 -17.62 20.63 -4.42
C ARG A 223 -16.19 21.10 -4.18
N ALA A 224 -15.35 20.21 -3.66
CA ALA A 224 -13.93 20.45 -3.39
C ALA A 224 -13.15 19.16 -3.56
N MET A 225 -11.88 19.28 -3.84
CA MET A 225 -10.92 18.16 -3.88
C MET A 225 -9.74 18.53 -3.01
N PHE A 226 -9.20 17.55 -2.33
CA PHE A 226 -8.02 17.65 -1.48
C PHE A 226 -7.05 16.56 -1.93
N ASP A 227 -5.79 16.91 -2.02
CA ASP A 227 -4.70 15.97 -2.29
C ASP A 227 -4.13 15.45 -0.96
N ASP A 228 -3.22 14.50 -1.03
CA ASP A 228 -2.49 13.87 0.08
C ASP A 228 -1.38 14.78 0.68
N LYS A 229 -1.29 16.04 0.25
CA LYS A 229 -0.32 17.04 0.71
C LYS A 229 -0.86 17.91 1.83
#